data_78cbe368949cfffc336c305fa1e219c6
#
_entry.id   78cbe368949cfffc336c305fa1e219c6
#
_cell.length_a   1.000
_cell.length_b   1.000
_cell.length_c   1.000
_cell.angle_alpha   90.00
_cell.angle_beta   90.00
_cell.angle_gamma   90.00
#
_symmetry.space_group_name_H-M   'P 1'
#
loop_
_entity.id
_entity.type
_entity.pdbx_description
1 polymer ?
#
loop_
_entity_poly.entity_id
_entity_poly.type
_entity_poly.pdbx_seq_one_letter_code
_entity_poly.pdbx_strand_id
1 'polypeptide(L)'
;MKAFLILEDGHVFKGTSIGSTRDVISEIVFNTSMTGYLEVMTDPSYAGQAVCMTYPLIGNYGICYDDQESSKPWVDGFIVRELSRVPSNFRSVDTIQHFLTKHDIPGIAGIDTRALTKILREKGTMNGMITVNENYDLDTIIPQLKAYTTGKVVEKVTCREKEILKGDGPKVALLDLGAKRNIARSLNERGCEVTIYPALTPAEEILETNPDGIMLSNGPGDPKECTSIIKEIKKLYDSEAVSYTHLRAHETLSDL
;
A
#
# COMPACT_ATOMS: atom_id res chain seq x y z
N MET A 1 -4.30 -25.98 1.41
CA MET A 1 -5.13 -25.85 0.21
C MET A 1 -4.23 -25.34 -0.92
N LYS A 2 -4.38 -25.81 -2.15
CA LYS A 2 -3.67 -25.26 -3.30
C LYS A 2 -4.18 -23.85 -3.60
N ALA A 3 -3.30 -23.01 -4.11
CA ALA A 3 -3.64 -21.68 -4.62
C ALA A 3 -2.87 -21.43 -5.92
N PHE A 4 -3.38 -20.52 -6.73
CA PHE A 4 -2.83 -20.15 -8.02
C PHE A 4 -2.74 -18.63 -8.11
N LEU A 5 -1.62 -18.14 -8.63
CA LEU A 5 -1.47 -16.77 -9.09
C LEU A 5 -1.45 -16.82 -10.62
N ILE A 6 -2.44 -16.19 -11.23
CA ILE A 6 -2.61 -16.11 -12.68
C ILE A 6 -2.33 -14.69 -13.12
N LEU A 7 -1.39 -14.46 -14.03
CA LEU A 7 -1.07 -13.16 -14.58
C LEU A 7 -1.81 -12.91 -15.90
N GLU A 8 -2.03 -11.65 -16.25
CA GLU A 8 -2.73 -11.24 -17.48
C GLU A 8 -2.04 -11.68 -18.78
N ASP A 9 -0.75 -12.04 -18.70
CA ASP A 9 -0.01 -12.59 -19.84
C ASP A 9 -0.08 -14.12 -19.94
N GLY A 10 -0.86 -14.77 -19.08
CA GLY A 10 -1.10 -16.21 -19.07
C GLY A 10 -0.13 -17.02 -18.20
N HIS A 11 0.87 -16.41 -17.56
CA HIS A 11 1.70 -17.13 -16.60
C HIS A 11 0.89 -17.56 -15.38
N VAL A 12 1.10 -18.80 -14.95
CA VAL A 12 0.44 -19.36 -13.75
C VAL A 12 1.48 -19.90 -12.79
N PHE A 13 1.45 -19.38 -11.56
CA PHE A 13 2.25 -19.87 -10.45
C PHE A 13 1.37 -20.69 -9.51
N LYS A 14 1.79 -21.90 -9.20
CA LYS A 14 1.08 -22.80 -8.28
C LYS A 14 1.78 -22.80 -6.94
N GLY A 15 1.00 -22.63 -5.88
CA GLY A 15 1.48 -22.61 -4.51
C GLY A 15 0.43 -23.13 -3.52
N THR A 16 0.54 -22.67 -2.28
CA THR A 16 -0.34 -23.01 -1.17
C THR A 16 -0.99 -21.74 -0.62
N SER A 17 -2.31 -21.77 -0.36
CA SER A 17 -3.03 -20.69 0.28
C SER A 17 -2.55 -20.50 1.72
N ILE A 18 -2.30 -19.24 2.09
CA ILE A 18 -1.86 -18.83 3.43
C ILE A 18 -2.76 -17.76 4.06
N GLY A 19 -3.89 -17.43 3.45
CA GLY A 19 -4.83 -16.42 3.92
C GLY A 19 -6.27 -16.78 3.61
N SER A 20 -7.08 -15.78 3.26
CA SER A 20 -8.45 -15.97 2.78
C SER A 20 -8.50 -16.83 1.52
N THR A 21 -9.64 -17.52 1.35
CA THR A 21 -9.89 -18.37 0.18
C THR A 21 -10.70 -17.68 -0.92
N ARG A 22 -11.05 -16.41 -0.73
CA ARG A 22 -11.74 -15.64 -1.77
C ARG A 22 -10.81 -15.38 -2.96
N ASP A 23 -11.39 -15.26 -4.13
CA ASP A 23 -10.67 -14.80 -5.31
C ASP A 23 -10.44 -13.29 -5.23
N VAL A 24 -9.29 -12.83 -5.71
CA VAL A 24 -8.98 -11.41 -5.82
C VAL A 24 -8.26 -11.11 -7.12
N ILE A 25 -8.69 -10.07 -7.80
CA ILE A 25 -7.97 -9.47 -8.94
C ILE A 25 -7.35 -8.15 -8.45
N SER A 26 -6.08 -7.96 -8.73
CA SER A 26 -5.34 -6.75 -8.35
C SER A 26 -4.10 -6.56 -9.22
N GLU A 27 -3.50 -5.39 -9.16
CA GLU A 27 -2.17 -5.17 -9.72
C GLU A 27 -1.12 -5.92 -8.90
N ILE A 28 -0.26 -6.68 -9.57
CA ILE A 28 0.80 -7.44 -8.92
C ILE A 28 2.09 -6.60 -8.90
N VAL A 29 2.57 -6.34 -7.69
CA VAL A 29 3.80 -5.59 -7.46
C VAL A 29 4.76 -6.39 -6.59
N PHE A 30 6.02 -5.96 -6.50
CA PHE A 30 6.98 -6.62 -5.61
C PHE A 30 7.68 -5.62 -4.69
N ASN A 31 8.10 -6.12 -3.54
CA ASN A 31 8.90 -5.39 -2.57
C ASN A 31 10.17 -6.20 -2.24
N THR A 32 11.33 -5.55 -2.25
CA THR A 32 12.63 -6.20 -2.05
C THR A 32 13.15 -6.14 -0.62
N SER A 33 12.41 -5.52 0.29
CA SER A 33 12.79 -5.43 1.70
C SER A 33 12.87 -6.81 2.34
N MET A 34 13.86 -7.01 3.21
CA MET A 34 14.03 -8.25 3.97
C MET A 34 13.12 -8.30 5.20
N THR A 35 12.68 -7.15 5.68
CA THR A 35 11.87 -6.92 6.88
C THR A 35 10.77 -5.91 6.58
N GLY A 36 9.89 -5.63 7.55
CA GLY A 36 8.86 -4.60 7.38
C GLY A 36 7.62 -5.10 6.62
N TYR A 37 7.34 -6.39 6.68
CA TYR A 37 6.19 -6.93 5.94
C TYR A 37 4.84 -6.50 6.52
N LEU A 38 4.74 -6.19 7.82
CA LEU A 38 3.52 -5.64 8.39
C LEU A 38 3.31 -4.19 7.96
N GLU A 39 4.39 -3.41 7.95
CA GLU A 39 4.42 -2.05 7.42
C GLU A 39 3.97 -2.05 5.95
N VAL A 40 4.48 -2.96 5.12
CA VAL A 40 4.04 -3.14 3.73
C VAL A 40 2.55 -3.48 3.65
N MET A 41 2.07 -4.44 4.44
CA MET A 41 0.65 -4.84 4.41
C MET A 41 -0.30 -3.72 4.86
N THR A 42 0.15 -2.84 5.75
CA THR A 42 -0.66 -1.74 6.32
C THR A 42 -0.38 -0.37 5.70
N ASP A 43 0.54 -0.28 4.73
CA ASP A 43 0.81 0.95 3.98
C ASP A 43 -0.31 1.22 2.97
N PRO A 44 -1.01 2.37 3.08
CA PRO A 44 -2.06 2.73 2.12
C PRO A 44 -1.59 2.81 0.66
N SER A 45 -0.29 2.98 0.42
CA SER A 45 0.29 3.00 -0.94
C SER A 45 0.08 1.69 -1.71
N TYR A 46 -0.16 0.57 -1.01
CA TYR A 46 -0.43 -0.73 -1.65
C TYR A 46 -1.93 -1.05 -1.82
N ALA A 47 -2.81 -0.07 -1.60
CA ALA A 47 -4.23 -0.29 -1.84
C ALA A 47 -4.50 -0.57 -3.33
N GLY A 48 -5.24 -1.64 -3.62
CA GLY A 48 -5.47 -2.14 -4.98
C GLY A 48 -4.35 -3.04 -5.53
N GLN A 49 -3.37 -3.42 -4.69
CA GLN A 49 -2.21 -4.20 -5.11
C GLN A 49 -2.06 -5.50 -4.30
N ALA A 50 -1.65 -6.58 -4.97
CA ALA A 50 -1.12 -7.77 -4.31
C ALA A 50 0.41 -7.72 -4.32
N VAL A 51 1.00 -7.80 -3.13
CA VAL A 51 2.43 -7.57 -2.94
C VAL A 51 3.21 -8.86 -2.85
N CYS A 52 4.19 -9.04 -3.73
CA CYS A 52 5.18 -10.11 -3.69
C CYS A 52 6.40 -9.67 -2.86
N MET A 53 6.61 -10.29 -1.72
CA MET A 53 7.85 -10.15 -0.97
C MET A 53 8.93 -11.02 -1.59
N THR A 54 10.02 -10.40 -2.06
CA THR A 54 11.07 -11.14 -2.79
C THR A 54 12.04 -11.87 -1.86
N TYR A 55 12.12 -11.44 -0.59
CA TYR A 55 12.95 -12.12 0.38
C TYR A 55 12.44 -13.55 0.63
N PRO A 56 13.33 -14.56 0.66
CA PRO A 56 12.94 -15.97 0.63
C PRO A 56 12.04 -16.43 1.78
N LEU A 57 12.31 -15.95 3.00
CA LEU A 57 11.56 -16.33 4.21
C LEU A 57 10.89 -15.12 4.82
N ILE A 58 9.57 -15.13 4.88
CA ILE A 58 8.73 -14.07 5.44
C ILE A 58 7.99 -14.60 6.67
N GLY A 59 7.70 -13.74 7.66
CA GLY A 59 6.93 -14.11 8.85
C GLY A 59 7.76 -14.57 10.04
N ASN A 60 9.07 -14.56 9.94
CA ASN A 60 9.99 -15.05 10.96
C ASN A 60 9.91 -14.32 12.31
N TYR A 61 9.47 -13.06 12.35
CA TYR A 61 9.27 -12.30 13.59
C TYR A 61 7.80 -12.02 13.93
N GLY A 62 6.85 -12.60 13.18
CA GLY A 62 5.41 -12.50 13.45
C GLY A 62 4.82 -11.11 13.21
N ILE A 63 3.71 -10.83 13.84
CA ILE A 63 2.98 -9.55 13.76
C ILE A 63 3.16 -8.79 15.08
N CYS A 64 3.53 -7.52 14.98
CA CYS A 64 3.54 -6.57 16.08
C CYS A 64 2.70 -5.36 15.67
N TYR A 65 1.52 -5.18 16.24
CA TYR A 65 0.58 -4.13 15.82
C TYR A 65 1.10 -2.70 16.01
N ASP A 66 2.14 -2.49 16.83
CA ASP A 66 2.79 -1.17 16.98
C ASP A 66 3.51 -0.73 15.70
N ASP A 67 3.90 -1.68 14.85
CA ASP A 67 4.63 -1.43 13.62
C ASP A 67 3.71 -1.15 12.41
N GLN A 68 2.39 -0.99 12.63
CA GLN A 68 1.44 -0.65 11.58
C GLN A 68 1.60 0.78 11.08
N GLU A 69 1.56 0.96 9.75
CA GLU A 69 1.58 2.27 9.10
C GLU A 69 0.18 2.92 8.97
N SER A 70 -0.87 2.14 9.22
CA SER A 70 -2.24 2.64 9.28
C SER A 70 -3.13 1.74 10.14
N SER A 71 -4.41 2.08 10.28
CA SER A 71 -5.37 1.37 11.16
C SER A 71 -5.79 -0.01 10.68
N LYS A 72 -5.49 -0.36 9.42
CA LYS A 72 -5.87 -1.64 8.79
C LYS A 72 -4.91 -2.01 7.66
N PRO A 73 -4.89 -3.27 7.22
CA PRO A 73 -4.19 -3.63 6.00
C PRO A 73 -4.87 -3.04 4.75
N TRP A 74 -4.07 -2.79 3.73
CA TRP A 74 -4.52 -2.21 2.47
C TRP A 74 -4.17 -3.08 1.26
N VAL A 75 -3.25 -4.04 1.41
CA VAL A 75 -2.92 -4.95 0.33
C VAL A 75 -4.13 -5.84 -0.02
N ASP A 76 -4.37 -6.04 -1.30
CA ASP A 76 -5.42 -6.93 -1.80
C ASP A 76 -5.02 -8.40 -1.72
N GLY A 77 -3.71 -8.68 -1.79
CA GLY A 77 -3.15 -10.02 -1.69
C GLY A 77 -1.69 -10.02 -1.22
N PHE A 78 -1.23 -11.17 -0.73
CA PHE A 78 0.13 -11.31 -0.22
C PHE A 78 0.82 -12.56 -0.79
N ILE A 79 2.00 -12.36 -1.38
CA ILE A 79 2.69 -13.38 -2.17
C ILE A 79 4.09 -13.58 -1.60
N VAL A 80 4.43 -14.83 -1.23
CA VAL A 80 5.72 -15.16 -0.64
C VAL A 80 6.29 -16.46 -1.23
N ARG A 81 7.62 -16.61 -1.15
CA ARG A 81 8.26 -17.89 -1.45
C ARG A 81 8.06 -18.88 -0.30
N GLU A 82 8.41 -18.49 0.90
CA GLU A 82 8.28 -19.31 2.10
C GLU A 82 7.71 -18.48 3.25
N LEU A 83 6.70 -19.04 3.93
CA LEU A 83 6.15 -18.47 5.14
C LEU A 83 6.69 -19.20 6.36
N SER A 84 7.24 -18.46 7.33
CA SER A 84 7.70 -19.02 8.60
C SER A 84 6.55 -19.68 9.33
N ARG A 85 6.76 -20.90 9.79
CA ARG A 85 5.75 -21.68 10.53
C ARG A 85 5.53 -21.16 11.94
N VAL A 86 6.62 -20.67 12.57
CA VAL A 86 6.61 -20.18 13.95
C VAL A 86 7.38 -18.88 14.01
N PRO A 87 6.75 -17.77 14.43
CA PRO A 87 7.46 -16.53 14.67
C PRO A 87 8.37 -16.66 15.89
N SER A 88 9.57 -16.05 15.81
CA SER A 88 10.59 -16.06 16.87
C SER A 88 10.96 -14.63 17.24
N ASN A 89 10.04 -13.90 17.89
CA ASN A 89 10.28 -12.55 18.38
C ASN A 89 9.44 -12.31 19.63
N PHE A 90 10.00 -11.69 20.67
CA PHE A 90 9.31 -11.39 21.92
C PHE A 90 8.15 -10.38 21.75
N ARG A 91 8.16 -9.55 20.70
CA ARG A 91 7.08 -8.62 20.37
C ARG A 91 5.96 -9.26 19.54
N SER A 92 6.14 -10.50 19.09
CA SER A 92 5.15 -11.18 18.25
C SER A 92 3.88 -11.49 19.04
N VAL A 93 2.77 -10.98 18.58
CA VAL A 93 1.43 -11.23 19.14
C VAL A 93 0.55 -12.08 18.21
N ASP A 94 0.97 -12.24 16.94
CA ASP A 94 0.20 -12.97 15.93
C ASP A 94 1.11 -13.51 14.83
N THR A 95 0.54 -14.36 13.96
CA THR A 95 1.18 -14.87 12.76
C THR A 95 0.65 -14.16 11.51
N ILE A 96 1.46 -14.11 10.43
CA ILE A 96 0.98 -13.57 9.15
C ILE A 96 -0.25 -14.33 8.66
N GLN A 97 -0.26 -15.65 8.74
CA GLN A 97 -1.39 -16.46 8.26
C GLN A 97 -2.70 -16.11 8.98
N HIS A 98 -2.66 -15.95 10.31
CA HIS A 98 -3.82 -15.55 11.08
C HIS A 98 -4.24 -14.11 10.74
N PHE A 99 -3.27 -13.19 10.62
CA PHE A 99 -3.50 -11.80 10.22
C PHE A 99 -4.21 -11.71 8.85
N LEU A 100 -3.70 -12.41 7.82
CA LEU A 100 -4.31 -12.45 6.50
C LEU A 100 -5.74 -13.00 6.53
N THR A 101 -5.94 -14.11 7.26
CA THR A 101 -7.27 -14.73 7.39
C THR A 101 -8.25 -13.82 8.12
N LYS A 102 -7.83 -13.20 9.22
CA LYS A 102 -8.62 -12.25 10.02
C LYS A 102 -9.10 -11.05 9.21
N HIS A 103 -8.27 -10.58 8.28
CA HIS A 103 -8.57 -9.40 7.45
C HIS A 103 -9.10 -9.77 6.06
N ASP A 104 -9.44 -11.03 5.82
CA ASP A 104 -9.96 -11.55 4.55
C ASP A 104 -9.03 -11.25 3.34
N ILE A 105 -7.72 -11.36 3.56
CA ILE A 105 -6.71 -11.13 2.52
C ILE A 105 -6.25 -12.48 1.95
N PRO A 106 -6.42 -12.74 0.65
CA PRO A 106 -5.84 -13.90 0.00
C PRO A 106 -4.32 -13.85 0.01
N GLY A 107 -3.71 -15.02 0.25
CA GLY A 107 -2.26 -15.13 0.19
C GLY A 107 -1.81 -16.45 -0.42
N ILE A 108 -0.65 -16.42 -1.07
CA ILE A 108 -0.03 -17.59 -1.69
C ILE A 108 1.44 -17.72 -1.30
N ALA A 109 1.83 -18.92 -0.87
CA ALA A 109 3.22 -19.28 -0.57
C ALA A 109 3.69 -20.45 -1.46
N GLY A 110 4.99 -20.61 -1.56
CA GLY A 110 5.60 -21.73 -2.29
C GLY A 110 5.82 -21.48 -3.77
N ILE A 111 5.66 -20.24 -4.23
CA ILE A 111 5.90 -19.88 -5.64
C ILE A 111 7.35 -19.43 -5.87
N ASP A 112 7.79 -19.44 -7.11
CA ASP A 112 9.06 -18.83 -7.51
C ASP A 112 8.93 -17.29 -7.60
N THR A 113 9.12 -16.61 -6.47
CA THR A 113 9.06 -15.15 -6.40
C THR A 113 10.15 -14.47 -7.23
N ARG A 114 11.30 -15.14 -7.47
CA ARG A 114 12.35 -14.61 -8.33
C ARG A 114 11.92 -14.58 -9.80
N ALA A 115 11.28 -15.66 -10.29
CA ALA A 115 10.73 -15.70 -11.64
C ALA A 115 9.62 -14.65 -11.81
N LEU A 116 8.70 -14.53 -10.85
CA LEU A 116 7.66 -13.49 -10.85
C LEU A 116 8.26 -12.08 -10.91
N THR A 117 9.22 -11.78 -10.05
CA THR A 117 9.90 -10.47 -10.01
C THR A 117 10.60 -10.14 -11.34
N LYS A 118 11.22 -11.18 -11.98
CA LYS A 118 11.85 -10.98 -13.30
C LYS A 118 10.83 -10.57 -14.36
N ILE A 119 9.69 -11.25 -14.41
CA ILE A 119 8.58 -10.90 -15.32
C ILE A 119 8.13 -9.46 -15.10
N LEU A 120 7.85 -9.08 -13.85
CA LEU A 120 7.39 -7.74 -13.50
C LEU A 120 8.43 -6.65 -13.83
N ARG A 121 9.73 -6.93 -13.66
CA ARG A 121 10.80 -6.00 -14.05
C ARG A 121 10.91 -5.79 -15.55
N GLU A 122 10.71 -6.83 -16.33
CA GLU A 122 10.85 -6.79 -17.79
C GLU A 122 9.63 -6.21 -18.48
N LYS A 123 8.42 -6.48 -17.94
CA LYS A 123 7.14 -6.11 -18.59
C LYS A 123 6.42 -4.94 -17.91
N GLY A 124 6.87 -4.51 -16.74
CA GLY A 124 6.15 -3.58 -15.87
C GLY A 124 5.21 -4.29 -14.89
N THR A 125 4.46 -3.50 -14.10
CA THR A 125 3.39 -4.05 -13.26
C THR A 125 2.32 -4.71 -14.14
N MET A 126 1.71 -5.77 -13.63
CA MET A 126 0.73 -6.57 -14.35
C MET A 126 -0.45 -6.88 -13.45
N ASN A 127 -1.65 -6.96 -14.03
CA ASN A 127 -2.79 -7.47 -13.29
C ASN A 127 -2.69 -8.99 -13.12
N GLY A 128 -3.18 -9.46 -11.98
CA GLY A 128 -3.22 -10.89 -11.69
C GLY A 128 -4.37 -11.26 -10.77
N MET A 129 -4.66 -12.55 -10.72
CA MET A 129 -5.68 -13.15 -9.87
C MET A 129 -5.03 -14.14 -8.91
N ILE A 130 -5.34 -14.02 -7.62
CA ILE A 130 -5.06 -15.09 -6.65
C ILE A 130 -6.36 -15.85 -6.44
N THR A 131 -6.34 -17.16 -6.67
CA THR A 131 -7.51 -18.05 -6.54
C THR A 131 -7.14 -19.38 -5.92
N VAL A 132 -8.09 -19.99 -5.23
CA VAL A 132 -8.00 -21.39 -4.75
C VAL A 132 -8.79 -22.37 -5.62
N ASN A 133 -9.48 -21.86 -6.64
CA ASN A 133 -10.23 -22.69 -7.59
C ASN A 133 -9.25 -23.45 -8.49
N GLU A 134 -9.23 -24.78 -8.39
CA GLU A 134 -8.38 -25.63 -9.24
C GLU A 134 -8.92 -25.75 -10.68
N ASN A 135 -10.19 -25.44 -10.90
CA ASN A 135 -10.87 -25.51 -12.20
C ASN A 135 -10.98 -24.11 -12.87
N TYR A 136 -9.94 -23.31 -12.75
CA TYR A 136 -9.90 -22.00 -13.40
C TYR A 136 -9.81 -22.13 -14.93
N ASP A 137 -10.41 -21.17 -15.63
CA ASP A 137 -10.39 -21.07 -17.09
C ASP A 137 -9.63 -19.81 -17.51
N LEU A 138 -8.51 -19.98 -18.18
CA LEU A 138 -7.65 -18.87 -18.62
C LEU A 138 -8.33 -18.02 -19.70
N ASP A 139 -9.14 -18.60 -20.56
CA ASP A 139 -9.82 -17.87 -21.63
C ASP A 139 -10.85 -16.88 -21.05
N THR A 140 -11.40 -17.20 -19.89
CA THR A 140 -12.31 -16.31 -19.17
C THR A 140 -11.58 -15.31 -18.28
N ILE A 141 -10.50 -15.71 -17.59
CA ILE A 141 -9.79 -14.89 -16.61
C ILE A 141 -8.92 -13.82 -17.27
N ILE A 142 -8.14 -14.17 -18.30
CA ILE A 142 -7.19 -13.23 -18.93
C ILE A 142 -7.88 -11.94 -19.45
N PRO A 143 -9.03 -11.99 -20.12
CA PRO A 143 -9.74 -10.78 -20.50
C PRO A 143 -10.17 -9.92 -19.32
N GLN A 144 -10.59 -10.53 -18.19
CA GLN A 144 -10.94 -9.81 -16.97
C GLN A 144 -9.73 -9.11 -16.36
N LEU A 145 -8.58 -9.79 -16.31
CA LEU A 145 -7.33 -9.21 -15.81
C LEU A 145 -6.90 -8.00 -16.65
N LYS A 146 -6.95 -8.11 -17.97
CA LYS A 146 -6.58 -7.02 -18.88
C LYS A 146 -7.52 -5.81 -18.79
N ALA A 147 -8.77 -6.02 -18.42
CA ALA A 147 -9.76 -4.96 -18.25
C ALA A 147 -9.74 -4.32 -16.84
N TYR A 148 -9.04 -4.93 -15.88
CA TYR A 148 -9.02 -4.46 -14.51
C TYR A 148 -8.24 -3.15 -14.37
N THR A 149 -8.79 -2.22 -13.59
CA THR A 149 -8.14 -0.97 -13.17
C THR A 149 -8.39 -0.75 -11.69
N THR A 150 -7.42 -0.21 -10.98
CA THR A 150 -7.54 0.09 -9.53
C THR A 150 -8.49 1.26 -9.26
N GLY A 151 -8.69 2.15 -10.26
CA GLY A 151 -9.54 3.33 -10.17
C GLY A 151 -9.03 4.36 -9.15
N LYS A 152 -9.94 5.17 -8.63
CA LYS A 152 -9.63 6.27 -7.69
C LYS A 152 -9.30 5.77 -6.28
N VAL A 153 -8.11 5.27 -6.10
CA VAL A 153 -7.68 4.60 -4.84
C VAL A 153 -7.46 5.61 -3.72
N VAL A 154 -6.97 6.83 -4.02
CA VAL A 154 -6.74 7.88 -3.01
C VAL A 154 -8.02 8.21 -2.22
N GLU A 155 -9.17 8.28 -2.88
CA GLU A 155 -10.46 8.54 -2.21
C GLU A 155 -10.86 7.43 -1.22
N LYS A 156 -10.32 6.21 -1.38
CA LYS A 156 -10.59 5.06 -0.50
C LYS A 156 -9.69 5.03 0.73
N VAL A 157 -8.46 5.56 0.61
CA VAL A 157 -7.43 5.45 1.66
C VAL A 157 -7.30 6.68 2.53
N THR A 158 -7.68 7.86 2.03
CA THR A 158 -7.62 9.12 2.78
C THR A 158 -8.45 9.07 4.05
N CYS A 159 -8.07 9.85 5.06
CA CYS A 159 -8.85 10.01 6.28
C CYS A 159 -10.26 10.55 5.96
N ARG A 160 -11.23 10.20 6.81
CA ARG A 160 -12.62 10.63 6.62
C ARG A 160 -12.89 12.02 7.17
N GLU A 161 -12.18 12.37 8.24
CA GLU A 161 -12.35 13.61 9.00
C GLU A 161 -10.98 14.21 9.30
N LYS A 162 -10.97 15.52 9.51
CA LYS A 162 -9.78 16.23 9.94
C LYS A 162 -9.35 15.79 11.34
N GLU A 163 -8.07 15.46 11.50
CA GLU A 163 -7.47 15.08 12.77
C GLU A 163 -6.37 16.08 13.15
N ILE A 164 -6.28 16.42 14.44
CA ILE A 164 -5.27 17.34 14.94
C ILE A 164 -4.41 16.64 16.00
N LEU A 165 -3.11 16.53 15.72
CA LEU A 165 -2.10 16.13 16.68
C LEU A 165 -1.50 17.40 17.29
N LYS A 166 -1.83 17.65 18.55
CA LYS A 166 -1.39 18.87 19.27
C LYS A 166 0.13 18.90 19.43
N GLY A 167 0.70 20.09 19.31
CA GLY A 167 2.11 20.40 19.54
C GLY A 167 2.27 21.88 19.83
N ASP A 168 3.41 22.27 20.41
CA ASP A 168 3.70 23.65 20.79
C ASP A 168 4.57 24.39 19.76
N GLY A 169 4.97 23.71 18.70
CA GLY A 169 5.84 24.21 17.64
C GLY A 169 5.09 24.61 16.36
N PRO A 170 5.76 24.57 15.19
CA PRO A 170 5.18 24.97 13.92
C PRO A 170 3.90 24.21 13.57
N LYS A 171 2.95 24.89 12.95
CA LYS A 171 1.71 24.29 12.43
C LYS A 171 1.93 23.69 11.06
N VAL A 172 1.74 22.39 10.93
CA VAL A 172 1.88 21.67 9.67
C VAL A 172 0.53 21.15 9.22
N ALA A 173 0.12 21.54 8.02
CA ALA A 173 -1.02 20.95 7.33
C ALA A 173 -0.54 19.73 6.53
N LEU A 174 -1.01 18.54 6.89
CA LEU A 174 -0.72 17.29 6.17
C LEU A 174 -1.92 16.91 5.32
N LEU A 175 -1.78 16.99 3.98
CA LEU A 175 -2.80 16.48 3.06
C LEU A 175 -2.64 14.97 2.93
N ASP A 176 -3.64 14.23 3.41
CA ASP A 176 -3.62 12.77 3.44
C ASP A 176 -4.08 12.18 2.10
N LEU A 177 -3.12 11.82 1.25
CA LEU A 177 -3.33 11.11 0.00
C LEU A 177 -3.22 9.58 0.16
N GLY A 178 -3.10 9.09 1.36
CA GLY A 178 -2.75 7.73 1.77
C GLY A 178 -1.47 7.75 2.60
N ALA A 179 -1.41 8.63 3.58
CA ALA A 179 -0.24 8.87 4.40
C ALA A 179 0.11 7.67 5.28
N LYS A 180 1.39 7.37 5.37
CA LYS A 180 1.90 6.51 6.44
C LYS A 180 1.75 7.24 7.77
N ARG A 181 1.19 6.55 8.76
CA ARG A 181 0.99 7.08 10.12
C ARG A 181 2.26 7.68 10.71
N ASN A 182 3.40 7.10 10.37
CA ASN A 182 4.70 7.53 10.86
C ASN A 182 5.09 8.94 10.38
N ILE A 183 4.55 9.43 9.27
CA ILE A 183 4.80 10.80 8.79
C ILE A 183 4.25 11.81 9.79
N ALA A 184 2.96 11.72 10.12
CA ALA A 184 2.32 12.61 11.08
C ALA A 184 2.94 12.49 12.47
N ARG A 185 3.23 11.26 12.94
CA ARG A 185 3.87 10.99 14.21
C ARG A 185 5.26 11.62 14.29
N SER A 186 6.08 11.46 13.26
CA SER A 186 7.45 12.01 13.23
C SER A 186 7.47 13.55 13.25
N LEU A 187 6.50 14.20 12.63
CA LEU A 187 6.36 15.66 12.70
C LEU A 187 5.94 16.07 14.12
N ASN A 188 4.97 15.40 14.70
CA ASN A 188 4.46 15.71 16.04
C ASN A 188 5.51 15.44 17.12
N GLU A 189 6.29 14.36 17.05
CA GLU A 189 7.41 14.06 17.96
C GLU A 189 8.51 15.16 17.93
N ARG A 190 8.60 15.92 16.83
CA ARG A 190 9.48 17.09 16.71
C ARG A 190 8.87 18.39 17.20
N GLY A 191 7.69 18.28 17.83
CA GLY A 191 6.98 19.41 18.44
C GLY A 191 5.98 20.09 17.52
N CYS A 192 5.84 19.69 16.25
CA CYS A 192 4.86 20.31 15.36
C CYS A 192 3.42 20.04 15.82
N GLU A 193 2.56 21.04 15.70
CA GLU A 193 1.11 20.82 15.65
C GLU A 193 0.76 20.35 14.23
N VAL A 194 0.26 19.11 14.09
CA VAL A 194 -0.03 18.55 12.78
C VAL A 194 -1.54 18.44 12.59
N THR A 195 -2.07 19.09 11.56
CA THR A 195 -3.46 18.92 11.14
C THR A 195 -3.49 18.09 9.89
N ILE A 196 -4.10 16.90 9.99
CA ILE A 196 -4.27 15.95 8.88
C ILE A 196 -5.59 16.27 8.19
N TYR A 197 -5.55 16.50 6.89
CA TYR A 197 -6.71 16.85 6.07
C TYR A 197 -7.03 15.73 5.08
N PRO A 198 -8.33 15.41 4.86
CA PRO A 198 -8.74 14.54 3.77
C PRO A 198 -8.26 15.05 2.41
N ALA A 199 -7.98 14.13 1.48
CA ALA A 199 -7.44 14.43 0.15
C ALA A 199 -8.29 15.41 -0.68
N LEU A 200 -9.61 15.45 -0.45
CA LEU A 200 -10.54 16.30 -1.18
C LEU A 200 -10.81 17.66 -0.49
N THR A 201 -10.08 17.98 0.59
CA THR A 201 -10.24 19.28 1.27
C THR A 201 -9.83 20.42 0.34
N PRO A 202 -10.67 21.46 0.19
CA PRO A 202 -10.32 22.63 -0.61
C PRO A 202 -9.06 23.34 -0.08
N ALA A 203 -8.23 23.83 -0.98
CA ALA A 203 -7.01 24.53 -0.62
C ALA A 203 -7.26 25.76 0.27
N GLU A 204 -8.35 26.47 0.02
CA GLU A 204 -8.79 27.64 0.79
C GLU A 204 -8.99 27.30 2.26
N GLU A 205 -9.65 26.17 2.57
CA GLU A 205 -9.88 25.73 3.96
C GLU A 205 -8.55 25.44 4.69
N ILE A 206 -7.58 24.86 3.98
CA ILE A 206 -6.25 24.59 4.54
C ILE A 206 -5.50 25.91 4.81
N LEU A 207 -5.51 26.83 3.85
CA LEU A 207 -4.80 28.10 3.92
C LEU A 207 -5.39 29.06 4.98
N GLU A 208 -6.72 29.01 5.24
CA GLU A 208 -7.37 29.79 6.29
C GLU A 208 -6.82 29.47 7.69
N THR A 209 -6.23 28.28 7.91
CA THR A 209 -5.60 27.93 9.19
C THR A 209 -4.22 28.53 9.38
N ASN A 210 -3.68 29.23 8.38
CA ASN A 210 -2.34 29.83 8.34
C ASN A 210 -1.26 28.84 8.80
N PRO A 211 -1.07 27.71 8.08
CA PRO A 211 -0.02 26.75 8.41
C PRO A 211 1.37 27.32 8.12
N ASP A 212 2.34 27.02 8.97
CA ASP A 212 3.76 27.35 8.74
C ASP A 212 4.37 26.48 7.63
N GLY A 213 3.79 25.31 7.37
CA GLY A 213 4.18 24.41 6.30
C GLY A 213 3.07 23.47 5.87
N ILE A 214 3.17 23.03 4.60
CA ILE A 214 2.22 22.08 4.01
C ILE A 214 3.00 20.83 3.60
N MET A 215 2.53 19.67 4.06
CA MET A 215 3.08 18.35 3.70
C MET A 215 2.09 17.63 2.78
N LEU A 216 2.51 17.28 1.58
CA LEU A 216 1.78 16.39 0.69
C LEU A 216 2.29 14.97 0.91
N SER A 217 1.42 14.07 1.35
CA SER A 217 1.83 12.70 1.67
C SER A 217 2.03 11.87 0.39
N ASN A 218 2.64 10.67 0.57
CA ASN A 218 2.55 9.59 -0.41
C ASN A 218 1.08 9.16 -0.61
N GLY A 219 0.82 8.42 -1.68
CA GLY A 219 -0.49 7.84 -1.95
C GLY A 219 -0.43 6.71 -2.99
N PRO A 220 -1.50 5.89 -3.10
CA PRO A 220 -1.63 4.83 -4.09
C PRO A 220 -2.13 5.33 -5.45
N GLY A 221 -2.02 4.47 -6.47
CA GLY A 221 -2.64 4.64 -7.78
C GLY A 221 -1.92 5.58 -8.73
N ASP A 222 -2.56 5.84 -9.90
CA ASP A 222 -2.05 6.76 -10.90
C ASP A 222 -2.49 8.20 -10.55
N PRO A 223 -1.56 9.17 -10.42
CA PRO A 223 -1.89 10.58 -10.21
C PRO A 223 -2.88 11.14 -11.25
N LYS A 224 -2.90 10.62 -12.47
CA LYS A 224 -3.84 11.04 -13.52
C LYS A 224 -5.32 10.83 -13.15
N GLU A 225 -5.62 9.89 -12.27
CA GLU A 225 -6.94 9.63 -11.75
C GLU A 225 -7.39 10.69 -10.71
N CYS A 226 -6.44 11.48 -10.18
CA CYS A 226 -6.63 12.43 -9.08
C CYS A 226 -6.76 13.89 -9.55
N THR A 227 -7.36 14.15 -10.71
CA THR A 227 -7.39 15.48 -11.35
C THR A 227 -7.98 16.60 -10.48
N SER A 228 -8.99 16.30 -9.65
CA SER A 228 -9.58 17.26 -8.68
C SER A 228 -8.59 17.62 -7.59
N ILE A 229 -7.91 16.61 -7.02
CA ILE A 229 -6.92 16.78 -5.96
C ILE A 229 -5.72 17.57 -6.48
N ILE A 230 -5.25 17.27 -7.69
CA ILE A 230 -4.14 17.99 -8.33
C ILE A 230 -4.45 19.49 -8.48
N LYS A 231 -5.69 19.85 -8.79
CA LYS A 231 -6.10 21.25 -8.88
C LYS A 231 -5.97 21.98 -7.54
N GLU A 232 -6.39 21.34 -6.45
CA GLU A 232 -6.25 21.90 -5.10
C GLU A 232 -4.78 21.96 -4.67
N ILE A 233 -3.99 20.92 -4.95
CA ILE A 233 -2.54 20.91 -4.69
C ILE A 233 -1.85 22.06 -5.42
N LYS A 234 -2.24 22.35 -6.67
CA LYS A 234 -1.67 23.49 -7.40
C LYS A 234 -1.94 24.83 -6.70
N LYS A 235 -3.15 25.06 -6.17
CA LYS A 235 -3.46 26.27 -5.40
C LYS A 235 -2.61 26.37 -4.12
N LEU A 236 -2.39 25.23 -3.43
CA LEU A 236 -1.51 25.16 -2.27
C LEU A 236 -0.05 25.50 -2.64
N TYR A 237 0.42 24.96 -3.77
CA TYR A 237 1.79 25.22 -4.26
C TYR A 237 2.00 26.68 -4.68
N ASP A 238 0.99 27.30 -5.32
CA ASP A 238 1.03 28.70 -5.74
C ASP A 238 0.87 29.69 -4.57
N SER A 239 0.61 29.19 -3.34
CA SER A 239 0.54 30.01 -2.14
C SER A 239 1.94 30.34 -1.61
N GLU A 240 2.05 31.35 -0.72
CA GLU A 240 3.32 31.71 -0.07
C GLU A 240 3.75 30.72 1.03
N ALA A 241 2.92 29.72 1.35
CA ALA A 241 3.23 28.72 2.36
C ALA A 241 4.34 27.76 1.87
N VAL A 242 5.27 27.44 2.79
CA VAL A 242 6.32 26.45 2.51
C VAL A 242 5.69 25.08 2.29
N SER A 243 5.88 24.50 1.11
CA SER A 243 5.34 23.17 0.76
C SER A 243 6.45 22.14 0.61
N TYR A 244 6.19 20.93 1.10
CA TYR A 244 7.04 19.76 0.93
C TYR A 244 6.24 18.60 0.35
N THR A 245 6.77 18.01 -0.73
CA THR A 245 6.17 16.85 -1.38
C THR A 245 7.02 15.62 -1.09
N HIS A 246 6.41 14.61 -0.46
CA HIS A 246 7.07 13.32 -0.27
C HIS A 246 6.99 12.51 -1.56
N LEU A 247 8.12 12.34 -2.24
CA LEU A 247 8.22 11.52 -3.44
C LEU A 247 8.20 10.04 -3.07
N ARG A 248 7.67 9.22 -3.97
CA ARG A 248 7.63 7.76 -3.84
C ARG A 248 9.05 7.22 -3.71
N ALA A 249 9.28 6.28 -2.82
CA ALA A 249 10.61 5.72 -2.51
C ALA A 249 11.33 5.03 -3.69
N HIS A 250 10.70 4.93 -4.85
CA HIS A 250 11.22 4.28 -6.05
C HIS A 250 11.28 5.20 -7.28
N GLU A 251 11.01 6.49 -7.12
CA GLU A 251 11.24 7.45 -8.20
C GLU A 251 12.75 7.71 -8.31
N THR A 252 13.30 7.28 -9.41
CA THR A 252 14.72 7.51 -9.74
C THR A 252 14.90 8.93 -10.27
N LEU A 253 16.13 9.47 -10.19
CA LEU A 253 16.50 10.78 -10.73
C LEU A 253 16.19 10.96 -12.24
N SER A 254 15.78 9.90 -12.92
CA SER A 254 15.34 9.94 -14.32
C SER A 254 13.89 10.40 -14.50
N ASP A 255 13.13 10.53 -13.43
CA ASP A 255 11.70 10.91 -13.46
C ASP A 255 11.50 12.38 -13.06
N LEU A 256 12.59 13.10 -12.80
CA LEU A 256 12.71 14.53 -12.59
C LEU A 256 13.31 15.17 -13.84
#